data_58cbb061014ae841c9771c4351b7ee6d
#
_entry.id   58cbb061014ae841c9771c4351b7ee6d
#
_cell.length_a   1.000
_cell.length_b   1.000
_cell.length_c   1.000
_cell.angle_alpha   90.00
_cell.angle_beta   90.00
_cell.angle_gamma   90.00
#
_symmetry.space_group_name_H-M   'P 1'
#
loop_
_entity.id
_entity.type
_entity.pdbx_description
1 polymer ?
#
loop_
_entity_poly.entity_id
_entity_poly.type
_entity_poly.pdbx_seq_one_letter_code
_entity_poly.pdbx_strand_id
1 'polypeptide(L)'
;TLAEIRQNWAKNEPIRLMFQDEARFGRINDVRRCWAPKPARPLCQAMLTHEYTYAYAAVEAKSGELDSLILPYVNTDCMQLFLDEVGARHPSDKIVMVLDGAGWHSSRLLQPPQNMKLLPLPPYAPEFNPVEHVWDELREKHFHNRVFDSLDALEDQLEVALHTFENNAP
;
A
#
# COMPACT_ATOMS: atom_id res chain seq x y z
N THR A 1 -5.14 8.42 -21.47
CA THR A 1 -4.27 7.23 -21.53
C THR A 1 -2.84 7.57 -21.12
N LEU A 2 -2.02 6.55 -20.79
CA LEU A 2 -0.59 6.74 -20.46
C LEU A 2 0.18 7.40 -21.61
N ALA A 3 -0.17 7.05 -22.85
CA ALA A 3 0.45 7.65 -24.05
C ALA A 3 0.18 9.16 -24.16
N GLU A 4 -1.04 9.60 -23.88
CA GLU A 4 -1.40 11.03 -23.86
C GLU A 4 -0.67 11.79 -22.72
N ILE A 5 -0.56 11.20 -21.54
CA ILE A 5 0.18 11.78 -20.41
C ILE A 5 1.66 11.96 -20.81
N ARG A 6 2.25 10.92 -21.40
CA ARG A 6 3.65 10.95 -21.84
C ARG A 6 3.90 12.04 -22.88
N GLN A 7 3.02 12.18 -23.84
CA GLN A 7 3.17 13.17 -24.92
C GLN A 7 2.89 14.60 -24.45
N ASN A 8 1.79 14.80 -23.72
CA ASN A 8 1.27 16.14 -23.44
C ASN A 8 1.79 16.75 -22.15
N TRP A 9 2.08 15.94 -21.13
CA TRP A 9 2.51 16.42 -19.82
C TRP A 9 3.99 16.15 -19.54
N ALA A 10 4.45 14.91 -19.74
CA ALA A 10 5.86 14.57 -19.51
C ALA A 10 6.80 15.02 -20.65
N LYS A 11 6.25 15.47 -21.79
CA LYS A 11 7.04 15.97 -22.93
C LYS A 11 8.18 15.02 -23.35
N ASN A 12 7.90 13.71 -23.30
CA ASN A 12 8.83 12.61 -23.53
C ASN A 12 9.95 12.45 -22.48
N GLU A 13 9.88 13.14 -21.35
CA GLU A 13 10.74 12.86 -20.20
C GLU A 13 10.45 11.45 -19.64
N PRO A 14 11.38 10.83 -18.93
CA PRO A 14 11.14 9.57 -18.23
C PRO A 14 9.98 9.71 -17.26
N ILE A 15 9.12 8.69 -17.22
CA ILE A 15 8.00 8.62 -16.30
C ILE A 15 8.30 7.52 -15.28
N ARG A 16 8.16 7.86 -13.98
CA ARG A 16 8.07 6.89 -12.90
C ARG A 16 6.61 6.41 -12.83
N LEU A 17 6.39 5.16 -13.19
CA LEU A 17 5.07 4.54 -13.14
C LEU A 17 4.92 3.79 -11.83
N MET A 18 4.08 4.32 -10.94
CA MET A 18 3.82 3.74 -9.63
C MET A 18 2.37 3.25 -9.54
N PHE A 19 2.17 2.17 -8.84
CA PHE A 19 0.86 1.59 -8.55
C PHE A 19 0.57 1.76 -7.06
N GLN A 20 -0.58 2.32 -6.75
CA GLN A 20 -0.98 2.64 -5.39
C GLN A 20 -2.15 1.75 -4.94
N ASP A 21 -2.16 1.42 -3.64
CA ASP A 21 -3.24 0.72 -2.97
C ASP A 21 -3.21 0.95 -1.46
N GLU A 22 -4.32 0.62 -0.77
CA GLU A 22 -4.43 0.64 0.68
C GLU A 22 -4.81 -0.73 1.23
N ALA A 23 -4.18 -1.10 2.33
CA ALA A 23 -4.53 -2.31 3.07
C ALA A 23 -4.85 -2.01 4.53
N ARG A 24 -5.92 -2.64 5.03
CA ARG A 24 -6.26 -2.61 6.44
C ARG A 24 -5.50 -3.69 7.21
N PHE A 25 -4.89 -3.30 8.33
CA PHE A 25 -4.27 -4.19 9.29
C PHE A 25 -4.98 -4.04 10.64
N GLY A 26 -5.38 -5.15 11.23
CA GLY A 26 -6.13 -5.19 12.49
C GLY A 26 -5.43 -6.02 13.55
N ARG A 27 -5.78 -5.77 14.82
CA ARG A 27 -5.29 -6.57 15.95
C ARG A 27 -5.85 -8.00 15.93
N ILE A 28 -6.98 -8.21 15.22
CA ILE A 28 -7.54 -9.53 14.95
C ILE A 28 -6.98 -10.02 13.62
N ASN A 29 -6.23 -11.10 13.68
CA ASN A 29 -5.67 -11.71 12.48
C ASN A 29 -6.52 -12.86 11.96
N ASP A 30 -6.44 -13.08 10.65
CA ASP A 30 -6.94 -14.29 10.03
C ASP A 30 -6.14 -15.51 10.53
N VAL A 31 -6.85 -16.44 11.16
CA VAL A 31 -6.26 -17.70 11.60
C VAL A 31 -5.99 -18.56 10.39
N ARG A 32 -4.73 -18.80 10.10
CA ARG A 32 -4.32 -19.69 9.00
C ARG A 32 -3.81 -21.03 9.52
N ARG A 33 -3.98 -22.07 8.69
CA ARG A 33 -3.43 -23.41 8.97
C ARG A 33 -1.91 -23.34 8.97
N CYS A 34 -1.28 -23.94 9.97
CA CYS A 34 0.16 -24.09 10.04
C CYS A 34 0.53 -25.57 10.22
N TRP A 35 1.74 -25.92 9.81
CA TRP A 35 2.31 -27.24 10.07
C TRP A 35 2.73 -27.33 11.54
N ALA A 36 2.31 -28.42 12.21
CA ALA A 36 2.74 -28.74 13.55
C ALA A 36 3.00 -30.25 13.70
N PRO A 37 3.97 -30.66 14.53
CA PRO A 37 4.21 -32.08 14.80
C PRO A 37 3.00 -32.70 15.48
N LYS A 38 2.59 -33.90 15.08
CA LYS A 38 1.54 -34.64 15.77
C LYS A 38 2.01 -35.03 17.18
N PRO A 39 1.15 -34.95 18.20
CA PRO A 39 -0.29 -34.58 18.21
C PRO A 39 -0.55 -33.11 18.50
N ALA A 40 0.46 -32.22 18.43
CA ALA A 40 0.35 -30.80 18.78
C ALA A 40 -0.72 -30.10 17.91
N ARG A 41 -1.62 -29.39 18.59
CA ARG A 41 -2.57 -28.46 17.95
C ARG A 41 -2.15 -27.04 18.35
N PRO A 42 -1.59 -26.24 17.45
CA PRO A 42 -1.25 -24.86 17.75
C PRO A 42 -2.49 -24.09 18.20
N LEU A 43 -2.38 -23.40 19.32
CA LEU A 43 -3.43 -22.51 19.80
C LEU A 43 -3.15 -21.12 19.24
N CYS A 44 -4.12 -20.53 18.57
CA CYS A 44 -4.10 -19.12 18.21
C CYS A 44 -4.97 -18.38 19.22
N GLN A 45 -4.41 -17.35 19.85
CA GLN A 45 -5.18 -16.48 20.73
C GLN A 45 -6.19 -15.70 19.89
N ALA A 46 -7.45 -15.67 20.32
CA ALA A 46 -8.47 -14.82 19.71
C ALA A 46 -8.50 -13.48 20.44
N MET A 47 -8.35 -12.39 19.68
CA MET A 47 -8.57 -11.04 20.19
C MET A 47 -9.94 -10.56 19.69
N LEU A 48 -10.70 -9.91 20.57
CA LEU A 48 -12.04 -9.41 20.24
C LEU A 48 -12.06 -7.89 19.96
N THR A 49 -10.91 -7.24 20.03
CA THR A 49 -10.79 -5.78 19.88
C THR A 49 -10.74 -5.39 18.40
N HIS A 50 -11.75 -4.64 17.95
CA HIS A 50 -11.84 -4.12 16.57
C HIS A 50 -11.06 -2.83 16.40
N GLU A 51 -9.76 -2.87 16.64
CA GLU A 51 -8.85 -1.77 16.35
C GLU A 51 -8.01 -2.11 15.12
N TYR A 52 -7.82 -1.13 14.25
CA TYR A 52 -7.10 -1.30 13.00
C TYR A 52 -6.48 0.01 12.53
N THR A 53 -5.45 -0.12 11.73
CA THR A 53 -4.78 0.97 11.01
C THR A 53 -4.70 0.61 9.53
N TYR A 54 -4.26 1.56 8.70
CA TYR A 54 -4.14 1.35 7.26
C TYR A 54 -2.72 1.61 6.79
N ALA A 55 -2.21 0.72 5.95
CA ALA A 55 -1.01 0.98 5.18
C ALA A 55 -1.40 1.49 3.79
N TYR A 56 -0.82 2.61 3.39
CA TYR A 56 -0.83 3.12 2.04
C TYR A 56 0.50 2.75 1.41
N ALA A 57 0.49 2.27 0.19
CA ALA A 57 1.72 1.96 -0.52
C ALA A 57 1.64 2.32 -2.00
N ALA A 58 2.80 2.67 -2.55
CA ALA A 58 2.99 2.85 -3.98
C ALA A 58 4.25 2.12 -4.42
N VAL A 59 4.14 1.26 -5.43
CA VAL A 59 5.25 0.46 -5.98
C VAL A 59 5.58 0.92 -7.39
N GLU A 60 6.86 1.21 -7.65
CA GLU A 60 7.34 1.40 -9.02
C GLU A 60 7.52 0.03 -9.69
N ALA A 61 6.75 -0.22 -10.74
CA ALA A 61 6.73 -1.52 -11.41
C ALA A 61 8.08 -1.93 -12.05
N LYS A 62 8.96 -0.97 -12.32
CA LYS A 62 10.24 -1.21 -13.00
C LYS A 62 11.37 -1.57 -12.03
N SER A 63 11.48 -0.83 -10.92
CA SER A 63 12.55 -0.99 -9.92
C SER A 63 12.13 -1.83 -8.73
N GLY A 64 10.81 -2.01 -8.51
CA GLY A 64 10.29 -2.57 -7.28
C GLY A 64 10.35 -1.62 -6.07
N GLU A 65 10.79 -0.38 -6.27
CA GLU A 65 10.86 0.62 -5.20
C GLU A 65 9.47 0.87 -4.60
N LEU A 66 9.40 0.85 -3.29
CA LEU A 66 8.19 0.99 -2.50
C LEU A 66 8.24 2.28 -1.69
N ASP A 67 7.19 3.09 -1.81
CA ASP A 67 6.88 4.16 -0.85
C ASP A 67 5.70 3.75 -0.01
N SER A 68 5.78 3.93 1.31
CA SER A 68 4.68 3.59 2.21
C SER A 68 4.45 4.62 3.30
N LEU A 69 3.20 4.65 3.82
CA LEU A 69 2.78 5.38 5.02
C LEU A 69 1.76 4.56 5.80
N ILE A 70 1.80 4.68 7.14
CA ILE A 70 0.77 4.15 8.03
C ILE A 70 -0.15 5.30 8.43
N LEU A 71 -1.44 5.17 8.15
CA LEU A 71 -2.44 6.22 8.36
C LEU A 71 -3.69 5.66 9.06
N PRO A 72 -4.38 6.46 9.89
CA PRO A 72 -5.48 5.96 10.71
C PRO A 72 -6.78 5.70 9.94
N TYR A 73 -6.94 6.30 8.76
CA TYR A 73 -8.18 6.22 7.99
C TYR A 73 -7.92 6.06 6.49
N VAL A 74 -8.95 5.56 5.79
CA VAL A 74 -9.01 5.58 4.32
C VAL A 74 -10.02 6.64 3.92
N ASN A 75 -9.51 7.80 3.53
CA ASN A 75 -10.29 8.95 3.09
C ASN A 75 -9.47 9.88 2.18
N THR A 76 -10.10 10.90 1.64
CA THR A 76 -9.46 11.87 0.73
C THR A 76 -8.30 12.62 1.39
N ASP A 77 -8.38 12.96 2.68
CA ASP A 77 -7.35 13.73 3.38
C ASP A 77 -6.08 12.88 3.58
N CYS A 78 -6.24 11.62 4.00
CA CYS A 78 -5.13 10.67 4.13
C CYS A 78 -4.50 10.36 2.77
N MET A 79 -5.32 10.21 1.73
CA MET A 79 -4.83 10.03 0.37
C MET A 79 -4.05 11.24 -0.12
N GLN A 80 -4.53 12.45 0.15
CA GLN A 80 -3.79 13.69 -0.19
C GLN A 80 -2.43 13.73 0.49
N LEU A 81 -2.38 13.41 1.80
CA LEU A 81 -1.13 13.34 2.56
C LEU A 81 -0.15 12.34 1.95
N PHE A 82 -0.65 11.17 1.57
CA PHE A 82 0.17 10.15 0.92
C PHE A 82 0.75 10.61 -0.42
N LEU A 83 -0.09 11.21 -1.29
CA LEU A 83 0.37 11.72 -2.59
C LEU A 83 1.41 12.84 -2.44
N ASP A 84 1.20 13.75 -1.48
CA ASP A 84 2.12 14.86 -1.20
C ASP A 84 3.47 14.34 -0.73
N GLU A 85 3.49 13.33 0.14
CA GLU A 85 4.71 12.68 0.63
C GLU A 85 5.47 11.98 -0.51
N VAL A 86 4.79 11.16 -1.32
CA VAL A 86 5.42 10.51 -2.48
C VAL A 86 5.95 11.54 -3.48
N GLY A 87 5.19 12.60 -3.75
CA GLY A 87 5.64 13.69 -4.62
C GLY A 87 6.88 14.40 -4.09
N ALA A 88 6.99 14.58 -2.76
CA ALA A 88 8.14 15.19 -2.11
C ALA A 88 9.37 14.28 -2.06
N ARG A 89 9.20 12.96 -1.95
CA ARG A 89 10.30 11.98 -2.03
C ARG A 89 10.95 11.93 -3.41
N HIS A 90 10.18 12.18 -4.46
CA HIS A 90 10.63 12.12 -5.85
C HIS A 90 10.49 13.47 -6.59
N PRO A 91 11.14 14.56 -6.11
CA PRO A 91 10.88 15.92 -6.61
C PRO A 91 11.32 16.15 -8.06
N SER A 92 12.24 15.33 -8.55
CA SER A 92 12.79 15.43 -9.92
C SER A 92 12.07 14.54 -10.93
N ASP A 93 11.18 13.64 -10.47
CA ASP A 93 10.53 12.65 -11.31
C ASP A 93 9.15 13.12 -11.78
N LYS A 94 8.77 12.69 -12.97
CA LYS A 94 7.39 12.77 -13.48
C LYS A 94 6.67 11.49 -13.09
N ILE A 95 5.81 11.55 -12.06
CA ILE A 95 5.13 10.39 -11.50
C ILE A 95 3.77 10.20 -12.20
N VAL A 96 3.51 9.02 -12.69
CA VAL A 96 2.15 8.58 -13.02
C VAL A 96 1.72 7.56 -11.96
N MET A 97 0.82 7.98 -11.11
CA MET A 97 0.26 7.15 -10.05
C MET A 97 -0.99 6.45 -10.56
N VAL A 98 -0.91 5.15 -10.68
CA VAL A 98 -2.02 4.27 -11.06
C VAL A 98 -2.74 3.84 -9.79
N LEU A 99 -4.06 4.00 -9.74
CA LEU A 99 -4.87 3.70 -8.56
C LEU A 99 -6.22 3.12 -8.98
N ASP A 100 -6.87 2.43 -8.08
CA ASP A 100 -8.18 1.84 -8.34
C ASP A 100 -9.29 2.91 -8.40
N GLY A 101 -10.53 2.47 -8.61
CA GLY A 101 -11.70 3.33 -8.74
C GLY A 101 -12.40 3.68 -7.42
N ALA A 102 -11.73 3.60 -6.27
CA ALA A 102 -12.33 3.97 -4.99
C ALA A 102 -12.83 5.43 -4.98
N GLY A 103 -13.90 5.69 -4.24
CA GLY A 103 -14.56 7.00 -4.24
C GLY A 103 -13.66 8.16 -3.80
N TRP A 104 -12.73 7.93 -2.88
CA TRP A 104 -11.77 8.93 -2.42
C TRP A 104 -10.66 9.21 -3.44
N HIS A 105 -10.33 8.27 -4.34
CA HIS A 105 -9.40 8.46 -5.47
C HIS A 105 -9.96 9.35 -6.57
N SER A 106 -11.28 9.38 -6.73
CA SER A 106 -11.98 10.20 -7.73
C SER A 106 -12.55 11.50 -7.16
N SER A 107 -12.26 11.83 -5.91
CA SER A 107 -12.70 13.05 -5.26
C SER A 107 -12.18 14.29 -5.99
N ARG A 108 -13.08 15.26 -6.26
CA ARG A 108 -12.70 16.56 -6.83
C ARG A 108 -11.86 17.42 -5.86
N LEU A 109 -11.77 17.02 -4.59
CA LEU A 109 -10.97 17.69 -3.57
C LEU A 109 -9.51 17.24 -3.61
N LEU A 110 -9.22 16.10 -4.24
CA LEU A 110 -7.87 15.57 -4.36
C LEU A 110 -7.05 16.42 -5.34
N GLN A 111 -5.92 16.93 -4.87
CA GLN A 111 -5.03 17.81 -5.63
C GLN A 111 -3.63 17.18 -5.72
N PRO A 112 -3.39 16.33 -6.73
CA PRO A 112 -2.09 15.68 -6.86
C PRO A 112 -0.97 16.71 -7.03
N PRO A 113 0.24 16.45 -6.50
CA PRO A 113 1.42 17.30 -6.68
C PRO A 113 1.69 17.64 -8.14
N GLN A 114 2.39 18.75 -8.40
CA GLN A 114 2.65 19.22 -9.78
C GLN A 114 3.46 18.21 -10.62
N ASN A 115 4.31 17.43 -9.95
CA ASN A 115 5.11 16.37 -10.58
C ASN A 115 4.36 15.02 -10.70
N MET A 116 3.06 14.99 -10.37
CA MET A 116 2.26 13.76 -10.37
C MET A 116 1.00 13.87 -11.23
N LYS A 117 0.64 12.78 -11.90
CA LYS A 117 -0.64 12.58 -12.58
C LYS A 117 -1.28 11.28 -12.11
N LEU A 118 -2.58 11.35 -11.82
CA LEU A 118 -3.36 10.17 -11.45
C LEU A 118 -3.92 9.49 -12.70
N LEU A 119 -3.82 8.17 -12.73
CA LEU A 119 -4.34 7.33 -13.81
C LEU A 119 -5.20 6.21 -13.19
N PRO A 120 -6.53 6.26 -13.31
CA PRO A 120 -7.38 5.21 -12.78
C PRO A 120 -7.18 3.89 -13.54
N LEU A 121 -7.13 2.78 -12.80
CA LEU A 121 -7.22 1.43 -13.35
C LEU A 121 -8.59 1.21 -14.00
N PRO A 122 -8.67 0.34 -15.00
CA PRO A 122 -9.96 -0.13 -15.52
C PRO A 122 -10.78 -0.78 -14.38
N PRO A 123 -12.10 -0.62 -14.38
CA PRO A 123 -12.96 -1.28 -13.41
C PRO A 123 -12.76 -2.80 -13.42
N TYR A 124 -12.80 -3.42 -12.24
CA TYR A 124 -12.70 -4.88 -12.06
C TYR A 124 -11.39 -5.50 -12.56
N ALA A 125 -10.27 -4.83 -12.37
CA ALA A 125 -8.95 -5.31 -12.79
C ALA A 125 -7.90 -5.27 -11.66
N PRO A 126 -8.19 -5.80 -10.45
CA PRO A 126 -7.24 -5.77 -9.33
C PRO A 126 -5.95 -6.55 -9.62
N GLU A 127 -6.04 -7.57 -10.51
CA GLU A 127 -4.89 -8.37 -10.92
C GLU A 127 -3.78 -7.58 -11.62
N PHE A 128 -4.08 -6.35 -12.07
CA PHE A 128 -3.08 -5.43 -12.64
C PHE A 128 -2.40 -4.56 -11.58
N ASN A 129 -2.82 -4.62 -10.30
CA ASN A 129 -2.18 -3.86 -9.25
C ASN A 129 -1.11 -4.70 -8.50
N PRO A 130 0.18 -4.46 -8.74
CA PRO A 130 1.25 -5.22 -8.09
C PRO A 130 1.31 -5.03 -6.57
N VAL A 131 0.70 -3.99 -6.03
CA VAL A 131 0.67 -3.70 -4.58
C VAL A 131 -0.11 -4.78 -3.82
N GLU A 132 -1.09 -5.43 -4.45
CA GLU A 132 -1.82 -6.55 -3.85
C GLU A 132 -0.87 -7.70 -3.45
N HIS A 133 0.16 -7.96 -4.25
CA HIS A 133 1.19 -8.96 -3.91
C HIS A 133 2.03 -8.54 -2.70
N VAL A 134 2.29 -7.25 -2.53
CA VAL A 134 2.98 -6.72 -1.34
C VAL A 134 2.15 -7.00 -0.09
N TRP A 135 0.83 -6.77 -0.15
CA TRP A 135 -0.08 -7.04 0.97
C TRP A 135 -0.15 -8.51 1.34
N ASP A 136 -0.21 -9.39 0.34
CA ASP A 136 -0.23 -10.82 0.56
C ASP A 136 1.07 -11.29 1.23
N GLU A 137 2.20 -10.84 0.73
CA GLU A 137 3.50 -11.20 1.27
C GLU A 137 3.74 -10.64 2.67
N LEU A 138 3.35 -9.37 2.91
CA LEU A 138 3.38 -8.76 4.25
C LEU A 138 2.56 -9.58 5.25
N ARG A 139 1.32 -9.90 4.92
CA ARG A 139 0.45 -10.70 5.77
C ARG A 139 1.04 -12.08 6.02
N GLU A 140 1.59 -12.73 5.00
CA GLU A 140 2.17 -14.05 5.12
C GLU A 140 3.42 -14.08 5.99
N LYS A 141 4.35 -13.16 5.81
CA LYS A 141 5.63 -13.18 6.50
C LYS A 141 5.59 -12.58 7.90
N HIS A 142 4.74 -11.56 8.12
CA HIS A 142 4.83 -10.72 9.32
C HIS A 142 3.60 -10.75 10.22
N PHE A 143 2.42 -11.15 9.72
CA PHE A 143 1.15 -10.99 10.44
C PHE A 143 0.38 -12.29 10.69
N HIS A 144 0.74 -13.41 10.04
CA HIS A 144 0.02 -14.66 10.24
C HIS A 144 0.05 -15.16 11.68
N ASN A 145 -1.13 -15.53 12.19
CA ASN A 145 -1.30 -16.12 13.53
C ASN A 145 -0.70 -15.27 14.66
N ARG A 146 -0.53 -13.97 14.44
CA ARG A 146 -0.06 -13.01 15.44
C ARG A 146 -1.23 -12.25 16.03
N VAL A 147 -1.15 -11.99 17.33
CA VAL A 147 -2.04 -11.12 18.09
C VAL A 147 -1.20 -9.99 18.65
N PHE A 148 -1.72 -8.77 18.58
CA PHE A 148 -1.04 -7.59 19.08
C PHE A 148 -1.76 -7.06 20.32
N ASP A 149 -1.00 -6.76 21.38
CA ASP A 149 -1.55 -6.31 22.67
C ASP A 149 -2.09 -4.88 22.62
N SER A 150 -1.63 -4.07 21.65
CA SER A 150 -2.10 -2.70 21.42
C SER A 150 -2.10 -2.36 19.92
N LEU A 151 -2.74 -1.24 19.56
CA LEU A 151 -2.65 -0.69 18.20
C LEU A 151 -1.22 -0.24 17.89
N ASP A 152 -0.54 0.40 18.85
CA ASP A 152 0.86 0.83 18.70
C ASP A 152 1.78 -0.36 18.39
N ALA A 153 1.61 -1.51 19.09
CA ALA A 153 2.39 -2.71 18.80
C ALA A 153 2.13 -3.30 17.39
N LEU A 154 0.90 -3.14 16.87
CA LEU A 154 0.58 -3.49 15.49
C LEU A 154 1.26 -2.54 14.50
N GLU A 155 1.21 -1.22 14.77
CA GLU A 155 1.84 -0.19 13.93
C GLU A 155 3.35 -0.31 13.92
N ASP A 156 4.00 -0.54 15.07
CA ASP A 156 5.44 -0.82 15.17
C ASP A 156 5.85 -2.03 14.30
N GLN A 157 5.07 -3.11 14.37
CA GLN A 157 5.32 -4.29 13.54
C GLN A 157 5.11 -4.01 12.05
N LEU A 158 4.12 -3.21 11.71
CA LEU A 158 3.81 -2.83 10.33
C LEU A 158 4.92 -1.93 9.77
N GLU A 159 5.42 -0.97 10.55
CA GLU A 159 6.55 -0.12 10.20
C GLU A 159 7.81 -0.96 9.89
N VAL A 160 8.18 -1.87 10.79
CA VAL A 160 9.33 -2.77 10.58
C VAL A 160 9.15 -3.62 9.33
N ALA A 161 7.95 -4.14 9.10
CA ALA A 161 7.66 -4.94 7.93
C ALA A 161 7.77 -4.13 6.63
N LEU A 162 7.15 -2.95 6.56
CA LEU A 162 7.21 -2.06 5.40
C LEU A 162 8.65 -1.62 5.10
N HIS A 163 9.42 -1.20 6.11
CA HIS A 163 10.85 -0.88 5.94
C HIS A 163 11.68 -2.05 5.42
N THR A 164 11.33 -3.28 5.79
CA THR A 164 12.00 -4.46 5.24
C THR A 164 11.77 -4.58 3.74
N PHE A 165 10.58 -4.26 3.26
CA PHE A 165 10.25 -4.27 1.83
C PHE A 165 10.88 -3.09 1.09
N GLU A 166 10.84 -1.88 1.66
CA GLU A 166 11.48 -0.69 1.08
C GLU A 166 12.98 -0.88 0.85
N ASN A 167 13.67 -1.56 1.79
CA ASN A 167 15.12 -1.78 1.71
C ASN A 167 15.54 -3.02 0.92
N ASN A 168 14.62 -3.92 0.57
CA ASN A 168 14.90 -5.14 -0.18
C ASN A 168 14.37 -5.11 -1.63
N ALA A 169 14.10 -3.93 -2.17
CA ALA A 169 13.85 -3.78 -3.60
C ALA A 169 15.04 -4.36 -4.38
N PRO A 170 14.83 -5.18 -5.40
CA PRO A 170 15.87 -5.92 -6.12
C PRO A 170 16.85 -5.01 -6.88
#